data_50e87a3e93c10d766fb588311730ca8c
#
_entry.id   50e87a3e93c10d766fb588311730ca8c
#
_cell.length_a   1.000
_cell.length_b   1.000
_cell.length_c   1.000
_cell.angle_alpha   90.00
_cell.angle_beta   90.00
_cell.angle_gamma   90.00
#
_symmetry.space_group_name_H-M   'P 1'
#
loop_
_entity.id
_entity.type
_entity.pdbx_description
1 polymer ?
#
loop_
_entity_poly.entity_id
_entity_poly.type
_entity_poly.pdbx_seq_one_letter_code
_entity_poly.pdbx_strand_id
1 'polypeptide(L)'
;LRCLVGSEMCIRDRFRAARMLWANIVASYNPECLRDCENKGEHNECRCAAKMRIHAETSTFNLTLFDAHVNLLRTQTEAMSAALAGVDSMTVVPFDKTYAVPDEFSERLARNQQLLLKEESHFDKVIDPAAGSYYIENLTVAIAKQAWELFLAVEEDGGFYASVKAGKVQAAVNESNAARHSAVAKRKEVLLGTNQFPNFNEKAGDKKPLEATCCCGGHSTCEKDVPSLNFDRAASEFEALRLETEASGKRPKAFMLTIGNLAMRQARAQYSCNFLACAGYEVVDNLGFTTVEEGVEAAMAAKADIVVLCSSDDEYAEYAVPAFKALNGRAMFIVAGAPACMDELKAAGIENFIHVRVNVLETLKEFNAKLLK
;
A
#
# COMPACT_ATOMS: atom_id res chain seq x y z
N LEU A 1 -7.94 -0.66 15.88
CA LEU A 1 -7.49 0.19 14.74
C LEU A 1 -7.00 -0.63 13.55
N ARG A 2 -6.77 -1.93 13.69
CA ARG A 2 -6.26 -2.82 12.62
C ARG A 2 -7.11 -2.83 11.34
N CYS A 3 -8.44 -2.73 11.47
CA CYS A 3 -9.34 -2.78 10.30
C CYS A 3 -9.58 -1.43 9.63
N LEU A 4 -9.07 -0.35 10.21
CA LEU A 4 -9.44 1.02 9.85
C LEU A 4 -8.26 1.83 9.30
N VAL A 5 -7.07 1.21 9.21
CA VAL A 5 -5.87 1.88 8.71
C VAL A 5 -5.90 1.84 7.19
N GLY A 6 -6.23 2.95 6.57
CA GLY A 6 -6.10 3.14 5.14
C GLY A 6 -7.31 3.68 4.39
N SER A 7 -8.50 3.79 5.00
CA SER A 7 -9.60 4.50 4.35
C SER A 7 -9.64 5.96 4.81
N GLU A 8 -9.91 6.87 3.89
CA GLU A 8 -10.03 8.31 4.14
C GLU A 8 -11.09 8.62 5.20
N MET A 9 -12.16 7.82 5.26
CA MET A 9 -13.20 7.92 6.28
C MET A 9 -12.62 7.71 7.68
N CYS A 10 -11.76 6.72 7.86
CA CYS A 10 -11.12 6.43 9.16
C CYS A 10 -10.09 7.49 9.56
N ILE A 11 -9.41 8.12 8.60
CA ILE A 11 -8.49 9.24 8.85
C ILE A 11 -9.29 10.40 9.44
N ARG A 12 -10.39 10.79 8.81
CA ARG A 12 -11.28 11.84 9.30
C ARG A 12 -11.80 11.54 10.72
N ASP A 13 -12.30 10.33 10.95
CA ASP A 13 -12.92 9.97 12.23
C ASP A 13 -11.90 9.79 13.36
N ARG A 14 -10.64 9.50 13.06
CA ARG A 14 -9.54 9.56 14.04
C ARG A 14 -9.35 10.97 14.61
N PHE A 15 -9.39 12.00 13.78
CA PHE A 15 -9.30 13.39 14.24
C PHE A 15 -10.51 13.79 15.09
N ARG A 16 -11.72 13.36 14.70
CA ARG A 16 -12.93 13.58 15.51
C ARG A 16 -12.84 12.88 16.87
N ALA A 17 -12.43 11.61 16.89
CA ALA A 17 -12.21 10.83 18.11
C ALA A 17 -11.12 11.47 19.00
N ALA A 18 -10.00 11.90 18.40
CA ALA A 18 -8.92 12.56 19.13
C ALA A 18 -9.38 13.84 19.85
N ARG A 19 -10.18 14.68 19.17
CA ARG A 19 -10.76 15.88 19.80
C ARG A 19 -11.68 15.54 20.96
N MET A 20 -12.51 14.50 20.82
CA MET A 20 -13.42 14.07 21.87
C MET A 20 -12.65 13.55 23.10
N LEU A 21 -11.65 12.71 22.89
CA LEU A 21 -10.81 12.17 23.97
C LEU A 21 -10.01 13.28 24.66
N TRP A 22 -9.38 14.16 23.87
CA TRP A 22 -8.63 15.31 24.39
C TRP A 22 -9.52 16.21 25.27
N ALA A 23 -10.71 16.54 24.79
CA ALA A 23 -11.63 17.40 25.54
C ALA A 23 -12.01 16.77 26.88
N ASN A 24 -12.27 15.45 26.92
CA ASN A 24 -12.60 14.75 28.16
C ASN A 24 -11.41 14.69 29.13
N ILE A 25 -10.21 14.38 28.63
CA ILE A 25 -9.00 14.34 29.46
C ILE A 25 -8.72 15.72 30.05
N VAL A 26 -8.72 16.77 29.24
CA VAL A 26 -8.44 18.14 29.72
C VAL A 26 -9.51 18.61 30.69
N ALA A 27 -10.78 18.32 30.44
CA ALA A 27 -11.86 18.68 31.34
C ALA A 27 -11.71 18.03 32.75
N SER A 28 -11.16 16.81 32.84
CA SER A 28 -10.94 16.14 34.12
C SER A 28 -9.89 16.84 35.01
N TYR A 29 -9.00 17.64 34.43
CA TYR A 29 -8.01 18.45 35.16
C TYR A 29 -8.56 19.79 35.64
N ASN A 30 -9.80 20.16 35.27
CA ASN A 30 -10.45 21.43 35.63
C ASN A 30 -9.53 22.64 35.47
N PRO A 31 -8.94 22.88 34.29
CA PRO A 31 -7.99 24.01 34.13
C PRO A 31 -8.67 25.36 34.35
N GLU A 32 -8.07 26.18 35.15
CA GLU A 32 -8.55 27.56 35.40
C GLU A 32 -8.23 28.48 34.22
N CYS A 33 -9.15 29.34 33.87
CA CYS A 33 -8.96 30.37 32.87
C CYS A 33 -8.30 31.61 33.44
N LEU A 34 -7.01 31.79 33.16
CA LEU A 34 -6.21 32.92 33.63
C LEU A 34 -6.45 34.23 32.84
N ARG A 35 -7.24 34.19 31.78
CA ARG A 35 -7.55 35.35 30.91
C ARG A 35 -9.02 35.70 30.98
N ASP A 36 -9.35 36.94 30.66
CA ASP A 36 -10.73 37.30 30.35
C ASP A 36 -11.12 36.64 29.01
N CYS A 37 -11.93 35.60 29.11
CA CYS A 37 -12.28 34.73 28.01
C CYS A 37 -13.80 34.59 27.96
N GLU A 38 -14.41 34.87 26.81
CA GLU A 38 -15.84 34.69 26.57
C GLU A 38 -16.34 33.24 26.74
N ASN A 39 -15.40 32.30 26.69
CA ASN A 39 -15.67 30.85 26.83
C ASN A 39 -15.38 30.31 28.25
N LYS A 40 -15.38 31.17 29.28
CA LYS A 40 -15.30 30.71 30.67
C LYS A 40 -16.54 29.89 31.00
N GLY A 41 -16.34 28.71 31.66
CA GLY A 41 -17.41 27.98 32.29
C GLY A 41 -17.96 28.70 33.54
N GLU A 42 -19.04 28.19 34.09
CA GLU A 42 -19.72 28.77 35.28
C GLU A 42 -18.81 28.84 36.52
N HIS A 43 -17.81 27.96 36.61
CA HIS A 43 -16.83 27.86 37.70
C HIS A 43 -15.42 28.31 37.28
N ASN A 44 -15.25 29.22 36.35
CA ASN A 44 -13.96 29.69 35.82
C ASN A 44 -13.17 28.64 35.03
N GLU A 45 -13.77 27.52 34.61
CA GLU A 45 -13.14 26.48 33.82
C GLU A 45 -12.69 27.02 32.45
N CYS A 46 -11.48 26.63 32.04
CA CYS A 46 -10.96 27.03 30.75
C CYS A 46 -11.43 26.09 29.63
N ARG A 47 -12.60 26.33 29.04
CA ARG A 47 -13.10 25.53 27.90
C ARG A 47 -12.21 25.63 26.65
N CYS A 48 -11.41 26.72 26.55
CA CYS A 48 -10.46 26.85 25.43
C CYS A 48 -9.32 25.84 25.50
N ALA A 49 -8.90 25.40 26.69
CA ALA A 49 -7.89 24.39 26.89
C ALA A 49 -8.34 23.00 26.34
N ALA A 50 -9.65 22.73 26.38
CA ALA A 50 -10.23 21.50 25.85
C ALA A 50 -10.29 21.45 24.31
N LYS A 51 -10.02 22.56 23.62
CA LYS A 51 -9.96 22.61 22.15
C LYS A 51 -8.60 22.14 21.67
N MET A 52 -8.55 20.93 21.13
CA MET A 52 -7.33 20.37 20.52
C MET A 52 -7.02 21.11 19.20
N ARG A 53 -5.79 21.60 19.07
CA ARG A 53 -5.27 22.11 17.79
C ARG A 53 -4.55 20.99 17.07
N ILE A 54 -4.87 20.81 15.79
CA ILE A 54 -4.37 19.70 14.99
C ILE A 54 -3.66 20.23 13.75
N HIS A 55 -2.39 19.88 13.62
CA HIS A 55 -1.66 19.95 12.36
C HIS A 55 -1.63 18.57 11.74
N ALA A 56 -1.99 18.42 10.46
CA ALA A 56 -1.95 17.18 9.71
C ALA A 56 -0.89 17.23 8.62
N GLU A 57 -0.25 16.11 8.38
CA GLU A 57 0.65 15.90 7.25
C GLU A 57 0.21 14.66 6.48
N THR A 58 0.23 14.72 5.13
CA THR A 58 -0.08 13.55 4.32
C THR A 58 1.00 12.48 4.49
N SER A 59 0.60 11.21 4.49
CA SER A 59 1.48 10.10 4.80
C SER A 59 2.37 9.72 3.60
N THR A 60 3.65 9.46 3.85
CA THR A 60 4.54 8.87 2.84
C THR A 60 4.39 7.36 2.70
N PHE A 61 3.69 6.69 3.62
CA PHE A 61 3.60 5.22 3.67
C PHE A 61 3.05 4.60 2.38
N ASN A 62 2.03 5.20 1.77
CA ASN A 62 1.42 4.72 0.55
C ASN A 62 2.02 5.31 -0.74
N LEU A 63 2.98 6.24 -0.63
CA LEU A 63 3.63 6.82 -1.81
C LEU A 63 4.52 5.80 -2.50
N THR A 64 4.55 5.87 -3.83
CA THR A 64 5.26 4.92 -4.69
C THR A 64 6.31 5.60 -5.55
N LEU A 65 7.34 4.85 -5.93
CA LEU A 65 8.37 5.29 -6.88
C LEU A 65 7.89 5.11 -8.33
N PHE A 66 7.27 3.96 -8.60
CA PHE A 66 6.65 3.68 -9.88
C PHE A 66 5.26 4.29 -9.93
N ASP A 67 4.84 4.71 -11.13
CA ASP A 67 3.58 5.43 -11.36
C ASP A 67 3.43 6.63 -10.41
N ALA A 68 4.51 7.40 -10.27
CA ALA A 68 4.68 8.41 -9.25
C ALA A 68 3.61 9.52 -9.28
N HIS A 69 3.03 9.82 -10.45
CA HIS A 69 1.98 10.83 -10.55
C HIS A 69 0.67 10.40 -9.86
N VAL A 70 0.45 9.10 -9.66
CA VAL A 70 -0.68 8.61 -8.85
C VAL A 70 -0.55 9.05 -7.38
N ASN A 71 0.66 9.38 -6.92
CA ASN A 71 0.86 9.95 -5.60
C ASN A 71 0.11 11.28 -5.41
N LEU A 72 -0.08 12.08 -6.47
CA LEU A 72 -0.93 13.29 -6.41
C LEU A 72 -2.37 12.97 -6.02
N LEU A 73 -2.91 11.86 -6.54
CA LEU A 73 -4.27 11.42 -6.19
C LEU A 73 -4.34 10.92 -4.75
N ARG A 74 -3.31 10.21 -4.28
CA ARG A 74 -3.23 9.71 -2.89
C ARG A 74 -3.16 10.87 -1.91
N THR A 75 -2.23 11.79 -2.09
CA THR A 75 -2.08 12.95 -1.21
C THR A 75 -3.29 13.88 -1.27
N GLN A 76 -3.99 13.98 -2.42
CA GLN A 76 -5.24 14.73 -2.53
C GLN A 76 -6.36 14.13 -1.67
N THR A 77 -6.55 12.80 -1.68
CA THR A 77 -7.58 12.15 -0.87
C THR A 77 -7.26 12.21 0.62
N GLU A 78 -5.98 12.09 0.99
CA GLU A 78 -5.53 12.28 2.38
C GLU A 78 -5.76 13.72 2.86
N ALA A 79 -5.40 14.72 2.05
CA ALA A 79 -5.63 16.14 2.34
C ALA A 79 -7.13 16.46 2.45
N MET A 80 -7.95 15.87 1.56
CA MET A 80 -9.41 15.98 1.61
C MET A 80 -9.95 15.44 2.95
N SER A 81 -9.47 14.29 3.39
CA SER A 81 -9.90 13.69 4.65
C SER A 81 -9.54 14.57 5.86
N ALA A 82 -8.36 15.19 5.85
CA ALA A 82 -7.94 16.13 6.88
C ALA A 82 -8.77 17.41 6.88
N ALA A 83 -9.08 17.94 5.68
CA ALA A 83 -9.94 19.12 5.54
C ALA A 83 -11.37 18.86 6.06
N LEU A 84 -11.97 17.72 5.71
CA LEU A 84 -13.29 17.29 6.19
C LEU A 84 -13.32 17.07 7.71
N ALA A 85 -12.19 16.66 8.31
CA ALA A 85 -12.05 16.54 9.76
C ALA A 85 -11.82 17.88 10.46
N GLY A 86 -11.67 18.98 9.71
CA GLY A 86 -11.50 20.33 10.23
C GLY A 86 -10.18 20.50 10.97
N VAL A 87 -9.06 20.02 10.44
CA VAL A 87 -7.73 20.28 11.02
C VAL A 87 -7.40 21.77 10.94
N ASP A 88 -6.60 22.28 11.89
CA ASP A 88 -6.28 23.71 11.96
C ASP A 88 -5.22 24.12 10.93
N SER A 89 -4.34 23.21 10.56
CA SER A 89 -3.34 23.40 9.51
C SER A 89 -2.93 22.07 8.90
N MET A 90 -2.36 22.11 7.68
CA MET A 90 -2.00 20.90 6.96
C MET A 90 -0.76 21.14 6.10
N THR A 91 0.05 20.08 5.96
CA THR A 91 1.14 19.97 4.99
C THR A 91 0.83 18.82 4.02
N VAL A 92 0.88 19.10 2.72
CA VAL A 92 0.79 18.08 1.68
C VAL A 92 2.20 17.77 1.19
N VAL A 93 2.59 16.51 1.29
CA VAL A 93 3.89 16.03 0.83
C VAL A 93 3.91 16.00 -0.71
N PRO A 94 4.95 16.53 -1.37
CA PRO A 94 5.12 16.44 -2.82
C PRO A 94 5.17 15.00 -3.32
N PHE A 95 4.64 14.76 -4.53
CA PHE A 95 4.45 13.42 -5.10
C PHE A 95 5.76 12.67 -5.36
N ASP A 96 6.85 13.40 -5.55
CA ASP A 96 8.19 12.90 -5.87
C ASP A 96 9.07 12.65 -4.64
N LYS A 97 8.58 12.92 -3.45
CA LYS A 97 9.31 12.80 -2.18
C LYS A 97 9.95 11.44 -1.93
N THR A 98 9.47 10.41 -2.60
CA THR A 98 9.99 9.04 -2.45
C THR A 98 11.30 8.79 -3.19
N TYR A 99 11.63 9.60 -4.21
CA TYR A 99 12.79 9.37 -5.09
C TYR A 99 13.57 10.63 -5.44
N ALA A 100 13.07 11.81 -5.12
CA ALA A 100 13.73 13.08 -5.40
C ALA A 100 13.61 14.04 -4.21
N VAL A 101 14.56 14.95 -4.12
CA VAL A 101 14.36 16.16 -3.30
C VAL A 101 13.35 17.02 -4.06
N PRO A 102 12.22 17.39 -3.43
CA PRO A 102 11.18 18.17 -4.08
C PRO A 102 11.73 19.47 -4.69
N ASP A 103 11.26 19.80 -5.87
CA ASP A 103 11.58 21.03 -6.58
C ASP A 103 10.41 22.03 -6.55
N GLU A 104 10.60 23.20 -7.16
CA GLU A 104 9.56 24.24 -7.22
C GLU A 104 8.28 23.73 -7.89
N PHE A 105 8.37 22.83 -8.85
CA PHE A 105 7.22 22.27 -9.55
C PHE A 105 6.41 21.34 -8.66
N SER A 106 7.06 20.38 -8.01
CA SER A 106 6.39 19.41 -7.15
C SER A 106 5.83 20.06 -5.87
N GLU A 107 6.55 21.01 -5.29
CA GLU A 107 6.07 21.82 -4.16
C GLU A 107 4.86 22.69 -4.52
N ARG A 108 4.87 23.29 -5.72
CA ARG A 108 3.74 24.06 -6.22
C ARG A 108 2.49 23.19 -6.37
N LEU A 109 2.62 21.97 -6.90
CA LEU A 109 1.50 21.04 -7.02
C LEU A 109 0.94 20.68 -5.64
N ALA A 110 1.79 20.35 -4.67
CA ALA A 110 1.39 20.02 -3.32
C ALA A 110 0.62 21.18 -2.63
N ARG A 111 1.07 22.42 -2.82
CA ARG A 111 0.35 23.62 -2.36
C ARG A 111 -0.98 23.79 -3.10
N ASN A 112 -1.00 23.59 -4.41
CA ASN A 112 -2.21 23.76 -5.21
C ASN A 112 -3.29 22.75 -4.86
N GLN A 113 -2.95 21.54 -4.40
CA GLN A 113 -3.92 20.58 -3.89
C GLN A 113 -4.74 21.14 -2.73
N GLN A 114 -4.11 21.88 -1.80
CA GLN A 114 -4.80 22.54 -0.69
C GLN A 114 -5.68 23.71 -1.17
N LEU A 115 -5.17 24.50 -2.12
CA LEU A 115 -5.93 25.60 -2.70
C LEU A 115 -7.16 25.10 -3.47
N LEU A 116 -7.04 23.98 -4.19
CA LEU A 116 -8.15 23.33 -4.88
C LEU A 116 -9.25 22.92 -3.89
N LEU A 117 -8.88 22.30 -2.76
CA LEU A 117 -9.84 21.93 -1.71
C LEU A 117 -10.58 23.14 -1.13
N LYS A 118 -9.90 24.26 -1.01
CA LYS A 118 -10.47 25.50 -0.47
C LYS A 118 -11.28 26.27 -1.50
N GLU A 119 -10.67 26.62 -2.65
CA GLU A 119 -11.23 27.59 -3.58
C GLU A 119 -12.23 26.97 -4.58
N GLU A 120 -12.00 25.72 -5.00
CA GLU A 120 -12.88 25.04 -5.96
C GLU A 120 -13.84 24.05 -5.31
N SER A 121 -13.39 23.31 -4.29
CA SER A 121 -14.21 22.33 -3.59
C SER A 121 -14.95 22.91 -2.37
N HIS A 122 -14.59 24.11 -1.92
CA HIS A 122 -15.22 24.86 -0.83
C HIS A 122 -15.34 24.13 0.50
N PHE A 123 -14.37 23.28 0.84
CA PHE A 123 -14.38 22.52 2.11
C PHE A 123 -14.17 23.38 3.35
N ASP A 124 -13.81 24.65 3.19
CA ASP A 124 -13.69 25.66 4.24
C ASP A 124 -15.03 26.26 4.66
N LYS A 125 -16.13 25.99 3.93
CA LYS A 125 -17.44 26.63 4.16
C LYS A 125 -18.31 25.93 5.19
N VAL A 126 -18.02 24.67 5.51
CA VAL A 126 -18.82 23.84 6.42
C VAL A 126 -17.92 23.22 7.48
N ILE A 127 -18.27 23.41 8.74
CA ILE A 127 -17.59 22.76 9.87
C ILE A 127 -18.22 21.39 10.09
N ASP A 128 -17.37 20.33 10.15
CA ASP A 128 -17.76 18.95 10.37
C ASP A 128 -18.96 18.50 9.50
N PRO A 129 -18.82 18.48 8.17
CA PRO A 129 -19.93 18.21 7.25
C PRO A 129 -20.49 16.79 7.38
N ALA A 130 -19.80 15.93 8.10
CA ALA A 130 -20.19 14.54 8.34
C ALA A 130 -20.95 14.35 9.67
N ALA A 131 -21.08 15.38 10.49
CA ALA A 131 -21.81 15.32 11.74
C ALA A 131 -23.26 14.90 11.56
N GLY A 132 -23.76 14.08 12.46
CA GLY A 132 -25.14 13.55 12.45
C GLY A 132 -25.36 12.34 11.52
N SER A 133 -24.38 11.93 10.74
CA SER A 133 -24.45 10.66 10.04
C SER A 133 -24.28 9.51 11.02
N TYR A 134 -25.28 8.62 11.15
CA TYR A 134 -25.26 7.50 12.11
C TYR A 134 -24.02 6.62 11.96
N TYR A 135 -23.60 6.34 10.72
CA TYR A 135 -22.42 5.53 10.46
C TYR A 135 -21.14 6.21 10.99
N ILE A 136 -21.00 7.49 10.70
CA ILE A 136 -19.81 8.28 11.06
C ILE A 136 -19.72 8.48 12.57
N GLU A 137 -20.84 8.82 13.23
CA GLU A 137 -20.88 8.96 14.66
C GLU A 137 -20.52 7.65 15.38
N ASN A 138 -21.09 6.52 14.94
CA ASN A 138 -20.77 5.21 15.48
C ASN A 138 -19.30 4.84 15.25
N LEU A 139 -18.75 5.11 14.08
CA LEU A 139 -17.35 4.84 13.76
C LEU A 139 -16.41 5.71 14.63
N THR A 140 -16.71 6.99 14.77
CA THR A 140 -15.95 7.90 15.66
C THR A 140 -15.92 7.37 17.10
N VAL A 141 -17.07 6.97 17.63
CA VAL A 141 -17.16 6.42 19.00
C VAL A 141 -16.41 5.09 19.12
N ALA A 142 -16.51 4.21 18.12
CA ALA A 142 -15.79 2.93 18.12
C ALA A 142 -14.26 3.13 18.13
N ILE A 143 -13.77 4.07 17.30
CA ILE A 143 -12.34 4.44 17.27
C ILE A 143 -11.92 5.05 18.62
N ALA A 144 -12.73 5.93 19.19
CA ALA A 144 -12.42 6.55 20.47
C ALA A 144 -12.32 5.51 21.61
N LYS A 145 -13.22 4.54 21.65
CA LYS A 145 -13.17 3.44 22.63
C LYS A 145 -11.89 2.62 22.51
N GLN A 146 -11.53 2.18 21.30
CA GLN A 146 -10.31 1.42 21.08
C GLN A 146 -9.04 2.24 21.42
N ALA A 147 -9.01 3.52 21.05
CA ALA A 147 -7.90 4.41 21.41
C ALA A 147 -7.80 4.59 22.94
N TRP A 148 -8.92 4.68 23.62
CA TRP A 148 -8.96 4.77 25.08
C TRP A 148 -8.44 3.51 25.76
N GLU A 149 -8.82 2.33 25.28
CA GLU A 149 -8.30 1.05 25.78
C GLU A 149 -6.78 0.94 25.62
N LEU A 150 -6.24 1.38 24.46
CA LEU A 150 -4.80 1.44 24.25
C LEU A 150 -4.11 2.44 25.18
N PHE A 151 -4.74 3.59 25.41
CA PHE A 151 -4.23 4.60 26.35
C PHE A 151 -4.13 4.03 27.77
N LEU A 152 -5.20 3.38 28.26
CA LEU A 152 -5.21 2.77 29.58
C LEU A 152 -4.13 1.69 29.72
N ALA A 153 -3.94 0.84 28.72
CA ALA A 153 -2.90 -0.18 28.72
C ALA A 153 -1.48 0.44 28.84
N VAL A 154 -1.24 1.58 28.17
CA VAL A 154 0.02 2.31 28.28
C VAL A 154 0.19 2.93 29.66
N GLU A 155 -0.88 3.45 30.26
CA GLU A 155 -0.85 4.00 31.63
C GLU A 155 -0.59 2.90 32.69
N GLU A 156 -1.19 1.73 32.56
CA GLU A 156 -0.92 0.56 33.40
C GLU A 156 0.54 0.09 33.32
N ASP A 157 1.18 0.26 32.16
CA ASP A 157 2.60 -0.03 31.94
C ASP A 157 3.57 1.02 32.55
N GLY A 158 3.07 2.01 33.26
CA GLY A 158 3.83 3.09 33.87
C GLY A 158 3.92 4.38 33.02
N GLY A 159 3.03 4.52 32.05
CA GLY A 159 2.88 5.67 31.18
C GLY A 159 3.69 5.57 29.89
N PHE A 160 3.43 6.53 28.99
CA PHE A 160 3.99 6.51 27.63
C PHE A 160 5.52 6.48 27.59
N TYR A 161 6.20 7.28 28.43
CA TYR A 161 7.64 7.33 28.45
C TYR A 161 8.28 6.00 28.86
N ALA A 162 7.74 5.35 29.89
CA ALA A 162 8.22 4.03 30.36
C ALA A 162 7.99 2.95 29.28
N SER A 163 6.83 2.95 28.62
CA SER A 163 6.51 2.02 27.55
C SER A 163 7.39 2.20 26.31
N VAL A 164 7.72 3.45 25.92
CA VAL A 164 8.68 3.75 24.84
C VAL A 164 10.09 3.27 25.22
N LYS A 165 10.54 3.54 26.45
CA LYS A 165 11.87 3.12 26.92
C LYS A 165 11.99 1.59 27.00
N ALA A 166 10.91 0.90 27.35
CA ALA A 166 10.82 -0.56 27.35
C ALA A 166 10.66 -1.16 25.93
N GLY A 167 10.47 -0.36 24.89
CA GLY A 167 10.28 -0.82 23.51
C GLY A 167 8.91 -1.36 23.18
N LYS A 168 7.94 -1.31 24.12
CA LYS A 168 6.60 -1.87 23.92
C LYS A 168 5.82 -1.16 22.83
N VAL A 169 5.87 0.17 22.79
CA VAL A 169 5.21 0.98 21.76
C VAL A 169 5.78 0.66 20.38
N GLN A 170 7.11 0.58 20.28
CA GLN A 170 7.79 0.27 19.02
C GLN A 170 7.46 -1.14 18.54
N ALA A 171 7.40 -2.13 19.44
CA ALA A 171 7.02 -3.50 19.10
C ALA A 171 5.60 -3.57 18.52
N ALA A 172 4.63 -2.90 19.13
CA ALA A 172 3.24 -2.88 18.66
C ALA A 172 3.09 -2.18 17.30
N VAL A 173 3.81 -1.06 17.10
CA VAL A 173 3.81 -0.33 15.81
C VAL A 173 4.47 -1.16 14.72
N ASN A 174 5.64 -1.77 15.00
CA ASN A 174 6.36 -2.60 14.04
C ASN A 174 5.58 -3.88 13.69
N GLU A 175 4.86 -4.50 14.63
CA GLU A 175 3.95 -5.62 14.35
C GLU A 175 2.82 -5.20 13.39
N SER A 176 2.23 -4.04 13.63
CA SER A 176 1.20 -3.47 12.74
C SER A 176 1.75 -3.21 11.34
N ASN A 177 2.96 -2.64 11.25
CA ASN A 177 3.65 -2.42 9.97
C ASN A 177 3.90 -3.74 9.22
N ALA A 178 4.46 -4.75 9.88
CA ALA A 178 4.71 -6.07 9.31
C ALA A 178 3.41 -6.74 8.79
N ALA A 179 2.31 -6.59 9.53
CA ALA A 179 1.01 -7.09 9.11
C ALA A 179 0.51 -6.40 7.82
N ARG A 180 0.73 -5.09 7.68
CA ARG A 180 0.42 -4.33 6.46
C ARG A 180 1.30 -4.76 5.28
N HIS A 181 2.61 -4.90 5.45
CA HIS A 181 3.50 -5.42 4.42
C HIS A 181 3.05 -6.81 3.95
N SER A 182 2.69 -7.71 4.88
CA SER A 182 2.13 -9.03 4.53
C SER A 182 0.80 -8.92 3.74
N ALA A 183 -0.04 -7.94 4.05
CA ALA A 183 -1.28 -7.70 3.32
C ALA A 183 -1.01 -7.19 1.89
N VAL A 184 -0.04 -6.29 1.72
CA VAL A 184 0.42 -5.79 0.42
C VAL A 184 1.04 -6.91 -0.40
N ALA A 185 1.93 -7.73 0.19
CA ALA A 185 2.58 -8.87 -0.47
C ALA A 185 1.58 -9.89 -1.04
N LYS A 186 0.43 -10.05 -0.38
CA LYS A 186 -0.67 -10.96 -0.77
C LYS A 186 -1.81 -10.27 -1.53
N ARG A 187 -1.65 -9.01 -1.93
CA ARG A 187 -2.71 -8.20 -2.56
C ARG A 187 -4.02 -8.09 -1.77
N LYS A 188 -3.98 -8.30 -0.45
CA LYS A 188 -5.11 -7.98 0.44
C LYS A 188 -5.24 -6.47 0.65
N GLU A 189 -4.13 -5.75 0.61
CA GLU A 189 -4.04 -4.30 0.51
C GLU A 189 -3.47 -3.95 -0.87
N VAL A 190 -4.24 -3.20 -1.67
CA VAL A 190 -3.89 -2.87 -3.06
C VAL A 190 -3.19 -1.53 -3.11
N LEU A 191 -2.04 -1.50 -3.77
CA LEU A 191 -1.32 -0.29 -4.16
C LEU A 191 -1.30 -0.20 -5.68
N LEU A 192 -2.07 0.72 -6.24
CA LEU A 192 -2.13 0.96 -7.67
C LEU A 192 -0.74 1.27 -8.24
N GLY A 193 -0.43 0.67 -9.38
CA GLY A 193 0.86 0.85 -10.05
C GLY A 193 2.00 0.03 -9.45
N THR A 194 1.81 -0.62 -8.28
CA THR A 194 2.83 -1.38 -7.55
C THR A 194 2.54 -2.86 -7.52
N ASN A 195 1.60 -3.29 -6.69
CA ASN A 195 1.21 -4.70 -6.57
C ASN A 195 -0.02 -5.06 -7.42
N GLN A 196 -0.70 -4.07 -7.99
CA GLN A 196 -1.82 -4.25 -8.90
C GLN A 196 -1.86 -3.11 -9.92
N PHE A 197 -2.31 -3.41 -11.14
CA PHE A 197 -2.38 -2.46 -12.26
C PHE A 197 -1.06 -1.71 -12.52
N PRO A 198 0.09 -2.40 -12.58
CA PRO A 198 1.36 -1.75 -12.87
C PRO A 198 1.36 -1.17 -14.30
N ASN A 199 2.05 -0.06 -14.49
CA ASN A 199 2.33 0.43 -15.83
C ASN A 199 3.38 -0.49 -16.50
N PHE A 200 2.97 -1.21 -17.56
CA PHE A 200 3.79 -2.25 -18.21
C PHE A 200 5.02 -1.67 -18.92
N ASN A 201 4.98 -0.38 -19.30
CA ASN A 201 6.03 0.27 -20.07
C ASN A 201 6.93 1.18 -19.25
N GLU A 202 6.59 1.43 -17.99
CA GLU A 202 7.38 2.30 -17.14
C GLU A 202 8.68 1.61 -16.71
N LYS A 203 9.75 2.40 -16.69
CA LYS A 203 11.05 2.06 -16.11
C LYS A 203 11.37 3.07 -15.03
N ALA A 204 12.11 2.63 -14.00
CA ALA A 204 12.58 3.55 -12.97
C ALA A 204 13.48 4.65 -13.52
N GLY A 205 14.30 4.33 -14.53
CA GLY A 205 15.30 5.25 -15.04
C GLY A 205 16.29 5.63 -13.94
N ASP A 206 16.44 6.93 -13.69
CA ASP A 206 17.32 7.44 -12.63
C ASP A 206 16.66 7.52 -11.25
N LYS A 207 15.37 7.16 -11.15
CA LYS A 207 14.66 7.17 -9.87
C LYS A 207 15.22 6.08 -8.95
N LYS A 208 15.63 6.50 -7.75
CA LYS A 208 16.05 5.60 -6.68
C LYS A 208 15.32 5.98 -5.40
N PRO A 209 14.93 5.00 -4.56
CA PRO A 209 14.37 5.33 -3.26
C PRO A 209 15.33 6.23 -2.48
N LEU A 210 14.83 7.34 -1.95
CA LEU A 210 15.62 8.15 -1.02
C LEU A 210 15.77 7.39 0.28
N GLU A 211 16.99 7.26 0.73
CA GLU A 211 17.26 6.74 2.07
C GLU A 211 16.69 7.71 3.10
N ALA A 212 16.03 7.18 4.12
CA ALA A 212 15.57 7.99 5.24
C ALA A 212 16.81 8.59 5.93
N THR A 213 17.08 9.87 5.67
CA THR A 213 18.14 10.60 6.36
C THR A 213 17.73 10.78 7.82
N CYS A 214 18.51 10.17 8.73
CA CYS A 214 18.39 10.48 10.15
C CYS A 214 18.66 11.97 10.37
N CYS A 215 17.84 12.64 11.18
CA CYS A 215 18.01 14.04 11.55
C CYS A 215 19.37 14.35 12.23
N CYS A 216 20.11 13.32 12.63
CA CYS A 216 21.46 13.41 13.23
C CYS A 216 22.63 13.43 12.23
N GLY A 217 22.40 13.73 10.94
CA GLY A 217 23.47 14.00 9.97
C GLY A 217 24.34 12.79 9.59
N GLY A 218 23.79 11.58 9.59
CA GLY A 218 24.43 10.41 8.98
C GLY A 218 25.53 9.73 9.82
N HIS A 219 25.69 10.08 11.08
CA HIS A 219 26.59 9.32 11.97
C HIS A 219 25.92 8.05 12.47
N SER A 220 26.31 6.92 11.92
CA SER A 220 25.84 5.56 12.26
C SER A 220 26.24 5.05 13.65
N THR A 221 26.79 5.91 14.50
CA THR A 221 27.36 5.55 15.81
C THR A 221 26.54 6.01 17.02
N CYS A 222 25.31 6.50 16.83
CA CYS A 222 24.43 6.69 17.98
C CYS A 222 24.00 5.31 18.48
N GLU A 223 24.53 4.89 19.62
CA GLU A 223 23.93 3.80 20.39
C GLU A 223 22.48 4.15 20.63
N LYS A 224 21.57 3.32 20.11
CA LYS A 224 20.15 3.53 20.28
C LYS A 224 19.74 2.94 21.61
N ASP A 225 19.44 3.78 22.57
CA ASP A 225 18.96 3.36 23.90
C ASP A 225 17.61 2.63 23.84
N VAL A 226 16.89 2.75 22.73
CA VAL A 226 15.57 2.15 22.52
C VAL A 226 15.45 1.55 21.12
N PRO A 227 14.62 0.50 20.92
CA PRO A 227 14.33 -0.04 19.60
C PRO A 227 13.78 1.02 18.64
N SER A 228 14.18 0.95 17.37
CA SER A 228 13.69 1.88 16.34
C SER A 228 12.33 1.44 15.79
N LEU A 229 11.58 2.43 15.32
CA LEU A 229 10.42 2.19 14.46
C LEU A 229 10.89 1.81 13.05
N ASN A 230 10.13 0.96 12.38
CA ASN A 230 10.28 0.71 10.96
C ASN A 230 9.49 1.77 10.17
N PHE A 231 10.18 2.51 9.31
CA PHE A 231 9.61 3.57 8.47
C PHE A 231 9.49 3.15 7.00
N ASP A 232 9.61 1.86 6.69
CA ASP A 232 9.50 1.37 5.33
C ASP A 232 8.11 1.67 4.75
N ARG A 233 8.09 2.09 3.48
CA ARG A 233 6.86 2.34 2.74
C ARG A 233 6.23 1.01 2.31
N ALA A 234 4.91 0.99 2.19
CA ALA A 234 4.16 -0.20 1.77
C ALA A 234 4.62 -0.76 0.41
N ALA A 235 5.13 0.10 -0.48
CA ALA A 235 5.61 -0.27 -1.80
C ALA A 235 7.06 -0.77 -1.83
N SER A 236 7.87 -0.54 -0.77
CA SER A 236 9.33 -0.70 -0.78
C SER A 236 9.82 -2.07 -1.26
N GLU A 237 9.17 -3.15 -0.86
CA GLU A 237 9.59 -4.50 -1.24
C GLU A 237 9.30 -4.82 -2.73
N PHE A 238 8.15 -4.38 -3.27
CA PHE A 238 7.85 -4.52 -4.70
C PHE A 238 8.73 -3.62 -5.55
N GLU A 239 9.04 -2.43 -5.06
CA GLU A 239 9.97 -1.51 -5.72
C GLU A 239 11.38 -2.10 -5.79
N ALA A 240 11.86 -2.65 -4.68
CA ALA A 240 13.15 -3.33 -4.64
C ALA A 240 13.22 -4.50 -5.64
N LEU A 241 12.17 -5.34 -5.68
CA LEU A 241 12.07 -6.44 -6.64
C LEU A 241 12.12 -5.95 -8.10
N ARG A 242 11.36 -4.90 -8.41
CA ARG A 242 11.32 -4.35 -9.77
C ARG A 242 12.62 -3.67 -10.16
N LEU A 243 13.24 -2.94 -9.23
CA LEU A 243 14.55 -2.33 -9.43
C LEU A 243 15.65 -3.39 -9.63
N GLU A 244 15.60 -4.52 -8.92
CA GLU A 244 16.49 -5.67 -9.12
C GLU A 244 16.36 -6.21 -10.55
N THR A 245 15.13 -6.39 -11.03
CA THR A 245 14.87 -6.82 -12.42
C THR A 245 15.46 -5.84 -13.43
N GLU A 246 15.25 -4.54 -13.24
CA GLU A 246 15.78 -3.52 -14.15
C GLU A 246 17.32 -3.43 -14.09
N ALA A 247 17.91 -3.54 -12.90
CA ALA A 247 19.37 -3.51 -12.71
C ALA A 247 20.09 -4.71 -13.32
N SER A 248 19.42 -5.87 -13.44
CA SER A 248 19.98 -7.06 -14.09
C SER A 248 20.26 -6.88 -15.59
N GLY A 249 19.70 -5.83 -16.21
CA GLY A 249 19.72 -5.63 -17.65
C GLY A 249 18.88 -6.62 -18.46
N LYS A 250 18.28 -7.61 -17.77
CA LYS A 250 17.35 -8.57 -18.35
C LYS A 250 15.92 -8.10 -18.08
N ARG A 251 15.05 -8.22 -19.06
CA ARG A 251 13.62 -8.01 -18.90
C ARG A 251 12.92 -9.28 -19.32
N PRO A 252 12.70 -10.21 -18.38
CA PRO A 252 12.06 -11.50 -18.70
C PRO A 252 10.73 -11.28 -19.44
N LYS A 253 10.53 -12.02 -20.52
CA LYS A 253 9.35 -11.92 -21.36
C LYS A 253 8.37 -13.04 -21.01
N ALA A 254 7.18 -12.66 -20.57
CA ALA A 254 6.10 -13.55 -20.21
C ALA A 254 5.03 -13.58 -21.30
N PHE A 255 4.82 -14.75 -21.89
CA PHE A 255 3.87 -14.99 -22.96
C PHE A 255 2.63 -15.69 -22.42
N MET A 256 1.45 -15.13 -22.70
CA MET A 256 0.16 -15.70 -22.29
C MET A 256 -0.28 -16.73 -23.34
N LEU A 257 -0.13 -18.03 -23.05
CA LEU A 257 -0.69 -19.09 -23.87
C LEU A 257 -2.17 -19.26 -23.51
N THR A 258 -3.02 -18.56 -24.24
CA THR A 258 -4.47 -18.52 -24.03
C THR A 258 -5.15 -19.56 -24.91
N ILE A 259 -5.88 -20.51 -24.30
CA ILE A 259 -6.55 -21.62 -25.00
C ILE A 259 -7.87 -21.98 -24.29
N GLY A 260 -8.80 -22.61 -24.98
CA GLY A 260 -10.05 -23.08 -24.40
C GLY A 260 -11.10 -21.97 -24.22
N ASN A 261 -11.87 -22.02 -23.13
CA ASN A 261 -12.99 -21.13 -22.85
C ASN A 261 -12.60 -19.65 -22.92
N LEU A 262 -13.25 -18.89 -23.79
CA LEU A 262 -12.90 -17.49 -24.10
C LEU A 262 -12.93 -16.58 -22.86
N ALA A 263 -13.98 -16.64 -22.05
CA ALA A 263 -14.10 -15.76 -20.89
C ALA A 263 -13.06 -16.07 -19.82
N MET A 264 -12.83 -17.36 -19.56
CA MET A 264 -11.87 -17.79 -18.55
C MET A 264 -10.43 -17.53 -18.97
N ARG A 265 -10.05 -17.87 -20.22
CA ARG A 265 -8.69 -17.61 -20.71
C ARG A 265 -8.33 -16.14 -20.69
N GLN A 266 -9.27 -15.22 -21.04
CA GLN A 266 -9.06 -13.79 -20.97
C GLN A 266 -8.88 -13.30 -19.52
N ALA A 267 -9.74 -13.72 -18.60
CA ALA A 267 -9.63 -13.38 -17.19
C ALA A 267 -8.29 -13.85 -16.58
N ARG A 268 -7.87 -15.07 -16.93
CA ARG A 268 -6.58 -15.63 -16.48
C ARG A 268 -5.39 -14.90 -17.10
N ALA A 269 -5.45 -14.54 -18.37
CA ALA A 269 -4.40 -13.77 -19.05
C ALA A 269 -4.27 -12.37 -18.41
N GLN A 270 -5.38 -11.66 -18.21
CA GLN A 270 -5.37 -10.35 -17.57
C GLN A 270 -4.78 -10.41 -16.14
N TYR A 271 -5.18 -11.41 -15.35
CA TYR A 271 -4.62 -11.64 -14.02
C TYR A 271 -3.10 -11.88 -14.08
N SER A 272 -2.66 -12.75 -15.00
CA SER A 272 -1.26 -13.14 -15.15
C SER A 272 -0.39 -11.99 -15.64
N CYS A 273 -0.87 -11.19 -16.60
CA CYS A 273 -0.20 -9.98 -17.06
C CYS A 273 0.03 -9.00 -15.91
N ASN A 274 -1.03 -8.72 -15.12
CA ASN A 274 -0.91 -7.87 -13.92
C ASN A 274 0.04 -8.46 -12.88
N PHE A 275 0.03 -9.77 -12.70
CA PHE A 275 0.89 -10.46 -11.71
C PHE A 275 2.37 -10.30 -12.06
N LEU A 276 2.73 -10.65 -13.29
CA LEU A 276 4.13 -10.67 -13.74
C LEU A 276 4.71 -9.29 -13.99
N ALA A 277 3.88 -8.35 -14.45
CA ALA A 277 4.30 -6.96 -14.64
C ALA A 277 4.64 -6.23 -13.34
N CYS A 278 4.18 -6.70 -12.16
CA CYS A 278 4.60 -6.14 -10.88
C CYS A 278 6.11 -6.31 -10.61
N ALA A 279 6.74 -7.32 -11.22
CA ALA A 279 8.20 -7.50 -11.19
C ALA A 279 8.93 -6.75 -12.33
N GLY A 280 8.21 -6.01 -13.18
CA GLY A 280 8.77 -5.31 -14.33
C GLY A 280 8.97 -6.17 -15.58
N TYR A 281 8.43 -7.39 -15.62
CA TYR A 281 8.54 -8.28 -16.78
C TYR A 281 7.79 -7.71 -17.99
N GLU A 282 8.30 -8.02 -19.19
CA GLU A 282 7.57 -7.76 -20.43
C GLU A 282 6.44 -8.77 -20.57
N VAL A 283 5.21 -8.31 -20.81
CA VAL A 283 4.06 -9.19 -20.97
C VAL A 283 3.58 -9.16 -22.42
N VAL A 284 3.35 -10.34 -22.98
CA VAL A 284 2.82 -10.54 -24.33
C VAL A 284 1.48 -11.26 -24.21
N ASP A 285 0.41 -10.49 -24.37
CA ASP A 285 -0.96 -11.01 -24.43
C ASP A 285 -1.36 -11.31 -25.86
N ASN A 286 -2.34 -12.19 -26.04
CA ASN A 286 -2.84 -12.55 -27.37
C ASN A 286 -4.29 -13.05 -27.32
N LEU A 287 -4.90 -13.17 -28.51
CA LEU A 287 -6.33 -13.46 -28.63
C LEU A 287 -6.69 -14.93 -28.35
N GLY A 288 -5.72 -15.83 -28.48
CA GLY A 288 -5.90 -17.25 -28.22
C GLY A 288 -5.44 -18.16 -29.35
N PHE A 289 -5.19 -19.42 -29.00
CA PHE A 289 -4.70 -20.44 -29.90
C PHE A 289 -5.73 -21.57 -30.02
N THR A 290 -5.69 -22.30 -31.14
CA THR A 290 -6.55 -23.45 -31.39
C THR A 290 -5.94 -24.71 -30.81
N THR A 291 -4.60 -24.84 -30.86
CA THR A 291 -3.86 -25.98 -30.34
C THR A 291 -2.73 -25.55 -29.41
N VAL A 292 -2.31 -26.42 -28.53
CA VAL A 292 -1.21 -26.20 -27.59
C VAL A 292 0.11 -25.99 -28.33
N GLU A 293 0.36 -26.78 -29.37
CA GLU A 293 1.59 -26.74 -30.18
C GLU A 293 1.74 -25.36 -30.86
N GLU A 294 0.67 -24.87 -31.48
CA GLU A 294 0.64 -23.51 -32.08
C GLU A 294 1.01 -22.45 -31.05
N GLY A 295 0.44 -22.51 -29.84
CA GLY A 295 0.71 -21.57 -28.76
C GLY A 295 2.14 -21.63 -28.26
N VAL A 296 2.71 -22.84 -28.13
CA VAL A 296 4.11 -23.02 -27.71
C VAL A 296 5.07 -22.52 -28.76
N GLU A 297 4.85 -22.79 -30.05
CA GLU A 297 5.71 -22.29 -31.13
C GLU A 297 5.64 -20.76 -31.25
N ALA A 298 4.45 -20.17 -31.06
CA ALA A 298 4.30 -18.71 -31.01
C ALA A 298 5.09 -18.10 -29.83
N ALA A 299 5.06 -18.75 -28.65
CA ALA A 299 5.84 -18.32 -27.51
C ALA A 299 7.34 -18.37 -27.77
N MET A 300 7.83 -19.43 -28.44
CA MET A 300 9.23 -19.56 -28.79
C MET A 300 9.64 -18.56 -29.87
N ALA A 301 8.78 -18.31 -30.86
CA ALA A 301 9.00 -17.25 -31.86
C ALA A 301 9.09 -15.85 -31.22
N ALA A 302 8.31 -15.59 -30.18
CA ALA A 302 8.36 -14.38 -29.39
C ALA A 302 9.59 -14.31 -28.45
N LYS A 303 10.39 -15.37 -28.34
CA LYS A 303 11.53 -15.52 -27.41
C LYS A 303 11.09 -15.32 -25.95
N ALA A 304 10.03 -16.02 -25.57
CA ALA A 304 9.51 -15.95 -24.21
C ALA A 304 10.41 -16.69 -23.22
N ASP A 305 10.70 -16.07 -22.10
CA ASP A 305 11.38 -16.67 -20.94
C ASP A 305 10.39 -17.41 -20.03
N ILE A 306 9.13 -16.98 -20.06
CA ILE A 306 8.03 -17.51 -19.27
C ILE A 306 6.85 -17.78 -20.20
N VAL A 307 6.25 -18.96 -20.09
CA VAL A 307 4.99 -19.32 -20.77
C VAL A 307 3.92 -19.56 -19.70
N VAL A 308 2.84 -18.79 -19.74
CA VAL A 308 1.73 -18.91 -18.81
C VAL A 308 0.53 -19.51 -19.51
N LEU A 309 0.15 -20.70 -19.12
CA LEU A 309 -1.06 -21.35 -19.63
C LEU A 309 -2.30 -20.72 -18.98
N CYS A 310 -3.16 -20.15 -19.81
CA CYS A 310 -4.38 -19.46 -19.41
C CYS A 310 -5.60 -20.16 -20.02
N SER A 311 -6.38 -20.89 -19.19
CA SER A 311 -7.59 -21.60 -19.57
C SER A 311 -8.57 -21.66 -18.38
N SER A 312 -9.64 -22.44 -18.49
CA SER A 312 -10.50 -22.74 -17.35
C SER A 312 -9.91 -23.83 -16.45
N ASP A 313 -10.37 -23.89 -15.19
CA ASP A 313 -9.83 -24.86 -14.23
C ASP A 313 -10.09 -26.32 -14.67
N ASP A 314 -11.20 -26.58 -15.37
CA ASP A 314 -11.55 -27.92 -15.87
C ASP A 314 -10.70 -28.33 -17.08
N GLU A 315 -10.28 -27.38 -17.90
CA GLU A 315 -9.50 -27.64 -19.13
C GLU A 315 -8.00 -27.84 -18.87
N TYR A 316 -7.48 -27.45 -17.68
CA TYR A 316 -6.05 -27.64 -17.39
C TYR A 316 -5.61 -29.11 -17.36
N ALA A 317 -6.50 -30.05 -17.04
CA ALA A 317 -6.20 -31.47 -17.09
C ALA A 317 -5.85 -31.93 -18.52
N GLU A 318 -6.47 -31.33 -19.55
CA GLU A 318 -6.24 -31.60 -20.95
C GLU A 318 -5.01 -30.91 -21.51
N TYR A 319 -4.87 -29.58 -21.23
CA TYR A 319 -3.87 -28.75 -21.90
C TYR A 319 -2.53 -28.65 -21.19
N ALA A 320 -2.46 -28.76 -19.86
CA ALA A 320 -1.25 -28.42 -19.13
C ALA A 320 -0.07 -29.39 -19.38
N VAL A 321 -0.31 -30.69 -19.34
CA VAL A 321 0.74 -31.69 -19.56
C VAL A 321 1.24 -31.68 -21.01
N PRO A 322 0.38 -31.62 -22.05
CA PRO A 322 0.85 -31.47 -23.43
C PRO A 322 1.67 -30.18 -23.63
N ALA A 323 1.22 -29.03 -23.10
CA ALA A 323 1.94 -27.76 -23.19
C ALA A 323 3.32 -27.84 -22.53
N PHE A 324 3.40 -28.40 -21.34
CA PHE A 324 4.66 -28.58 -20.61
C PHE A 324 5.65 -29.48 -21.37
N LYS A 325 5.17 -30.57 -21.91
CA LYS A 325 5.99 -31.48 -22.73
C LYS A 325 6.44 -30.82 -24.04
N ALA A 326 5.54 -30.14 -24.74
CA ALA A 326 5.86 -29.43 -25.97
C ALA A 326 6.89 -28.32 -25.73
N LEU A 327 6.81 -27.64 -24.59
CA LEU A 327 7.77 -26.63 -24.20
C LEU A 327 9.17 -27.21 -23.90
N ASN A 328 9.24 -28.42 -23.39
CA ASN A 328 10.47 -29.17 -23.16
C ASN A 328 11.58 -28.37 -22.45
N GLY A 329 11.26 -27.63 -21.40
CA GLY A 329 12.22 -26.88 -20.62
C GLY A 329 12.81 -25.63 -21.32
N ARG A 330 12.32 -25.26 -22.51
CA ARG A 330 12.79 -24.07 -23.26
C ARG A 330 12.47 -22.73 -22.59
N ALA A 331 11.46 -22.70 -21.72
CA ALA A 331 11.07 -21.54 -20.91
C ALA A 331 10.45 -22.02 -19.60
N MET A 332 10.33 -21.12 -18.62
CA MET A 332 9.62 -21.39 -17.38
C MET A 332 8.13 -21.56 -17.66
N PHE A 333 7.55 -22.66 -17.23
CA PHE A 333 6.13 -22.94 -17.40
C PHE A 333 5.32 -22.60 -16.15
N ILE A 334 4.21 -21.90 -16.32
CA ILE A 334 3.32 -21.47 -15.24
C ILE A 334 1.87 -21.79 -15.63
N VAL A 335 1.07 -22.28 -14.68
CA VAL A 335 -0.38 -22.46 -14.81
C VAL A 335 -1.10 -21.33 -14.07
N ALA A 336 -1.99 -20.62 -14.78
CA ALA A 336 -2.76 -19.51 -14.22
C ALA A 336 -4.05 -20.00 -13.55
N GLY A 337 -3.95 -20.60 -12.36
CA GLY A 337 -5.07 -21.12 -11.61
C GLY A 337 -4.66 -22.04 -10.48
N ALA A 338 -5.67 -22.56 -9.79
CA ALA A 338 -5.52 -23.62 -8.79
C ALA A 338 -6.55 -24.73 -9.08
N PRO A 339 -6.37 -25.47 -10.22
CA PRO A 339 -7.33 -26.49 -10.63
C PRO A 339 -7.38 -27.67 -9.67
N ALA A 340 -8.46 -28.42 -9.70
CA ALA A 340 -8.62 -29.62 -8.87
C ALA A 340 -7.53 -30.69 -9.15
N CYS A 341 -7.03 -30.74 -10.40
CA CYS A 341 -5.96 -31.65 -10.85
C CYS A 341 -4.54 -31.16 -10.49
N MET A 342 -4.38 -30.10 -9.66
CA MET A 342 -3.07 -29.53 -9.35
C MET A 342 -2.04 -30.55 -8.87
N ASP A 343 -2.42 -31.52 -8.05
CA ASP A 343 -1.50 -32.51 -7.52
C ASP A 343 -1.02 -33.49 -8.61
N GLU A 344 -1.88 -33.84 -9.58
CA GLU A 344 -1.53 -34.62 -10.76
C GLU A 344 -0.57 -33.83 -11.67
N LEU A 345 -0.80 -32.54 -11.85
CA LEU A 345 0.07 -31.66 -12.62
C LEU A 345 1.45 -31.51 -11.96
N LYS A 346 1.52 -31.42 -10.64
CA LYS A 346 2.80 -31.47 -9.90
C LYS A 346 3.53 -32.76 -10.06
N ALA A 347 2.83 -33.91 -10.03
CA ALA A 347 3.41 -35.19 -10.28
C ALA A 347 3.98 -35.34 -11.71
N ALA A 348 3.41 -34.59 -12.68
CA ALA A 348 3.93 -34.51 -14.05
C ALA A 348 5.12 -33.52 -14.20
N GLY A 349 5.58 -32.86 -13.12
CA GLY A 349 6.72 -31.94 -13.10
C GLY A 349 6.37 -30.45 -13.26
N ILE A 350 5.10 -30.08 -13.23
CA ILE A 350 4.66 -28.68 -13.31
C ILE A 350 4.66 -28.09 -11.90
N GLU A 351 5.59 -27.17 -11.62
CA GLU A 351 5.82 -26.65 -10.26
C GLU A 351 5.19 -25.27 -10.00
N ASN A 352 5.03 -24.43 -11.04
CA ASN A 352 4.66 -23.04 -10.86
C ASN A 352 3.17 -22.81 -11.13
N PHE A 353 2.46 -22.32 -10.13
CA PHE A 353 1.04 -21.97 -10.21
C PHE A 353 0.83 -20.56 -9.66
N ILE A 354 0.09 -19.73 -10.39
CA ILE A 354 -0.27 -18.39 -9.93
C ILE A 354 -1.79 -18.26 -9.80
N HIS A 355 -2.25 -17.88 -8.62
CA HIS A 355 -3.67 -17.72 -8.32
C HIS A 355 -3.88 -16.70 -7.17
N VAL A 356 -5.11 -16.31 -6.88
CA VAL A 356 -5.46 -15.26 -5.93
C VAL A 356 -5.02 -15.51 -4.48
N ARG A 357 -4.66 -16.74 -4.12
CA ARG A 357 -4.24 -17.11 -2.76
C ARG A 357 -2.74 -17.16 -2.56
N VAL A 358 -1.93 -17.02 -3.63
CA VAL A 358 -0.46 -17.04 -3.50
C VAL A 358 0.07 -15.72 -2.93
N ASN A 359 1.24 -15.78 -2.29
CA ASN A 359 1.99 -14.59 -1.93
C ASN A 359 2.68 -14.05 -3.19
N VAL A 360 2.15 -12.97 -3.76
CA VAL A 360 2.62 -12.42 -5.04
C VAL A 360 4.08 -12.02 -4.97
N LEU A 361 4.47 -11.32 -3.91
CA LEU A 361 5.83 -10.85 -3.74
C LEU A 361 6.86 -11.99 -3.65
N GLU A 362 6.59 -12.98 -2.80
CA GLU A 362 7.49 -14.13 -2.64
C GLU A 362 7.60 -14.96 -3.91
N THR A 363 6.46 -15.21 -4.58
CA THR A 363 6.47 -15.95 -5.87
C THR A 363 7.29 -15.20 -6.92
N LEU A 364 7.18 -13.88 -7.01
CA LEU A 364 7.96 -13.09 -7.95
C LEU A 364 9.44 -13.03 -7.59
N LYS A 365 9.80 -13.00 -6.30
CA LYS A 365 11.19 -13.14 -5.85
C LYS A 365 11.80 -14.48 -6.26
N GLU A 366 11.04 -15.59 -6.13
CA GLU A 366 11.47 -16.91 -6.60
C GLU A 366 11.68 -16.94 -8.12
N PHE A 367 10.81 -16.28 -8.88
CA PHE A 367 10.95 -16.19 -10.34
C PHE A 367 12.18 -15.36 -10.73
N ASN A 368 12.42 -14.21 -10.07
CA ASN A 368 13.65 -13.45 -10.28
C ASN A 368 14.90 -14.28 -9.99
N ALA A 369 14.92 -15.03 -8.90
CA ALA A 369 16.04 -15.88 -8.54
C ALA A 369 16.35 -16.97 -9.59
N LYS A 370 15.35 -17.41 -10.37
CA LYS A 370 15.51 -18.39 -11.46
C LYS A 370 15.89 -17.74 -12.80
N LEU A 371 15.36 -16.56 -13.11
CA LEU A 371 15.43 -15.94 -14.44
C LEU A 371 16.57 -14.92 -14.60
N LEU A 372 16.99 -14.26 -13.53
CA LEU A 372 18.00 -13.20 -13.60
C LEU A 372 19.45 -13.71 -13.44
N LYS A 373 19.63 -15.01 -13.28
CA LYS A 373 20.95 -15.67 -13.19
C LYS A 373 21.73 -15.60 -14.50
#